data_7bbfcad1d8239bc3d461867c8cb46617
#
_entry.id   7bbfcad1d8239bc3d461867c8cb46617
#
_cell.length_a   1.000
_cell.length_b   1.000
_cell.length_c   1.000
_cell.angle_alpha   90.00
_cell.angle_beta   90.00
_cell.angle_gamma   90.00
#
_symmetry.space_group_name_H-M   'P 1'
#
loop_
_entity.id
_entity.type
_entity.pdbx_description
1 polymer ?
#
loop_
_entity_poly.entity_id
_entity_poly.type
_entity_poly.pdbx_seq_one_letter_code
_entity_poly.pdbx_strand_id
1 'polypeptide(L)'
;LIRGVIFDLDGVLVSTDELHFKAWKKLAEELGIHNFTKEDNQRQKGVSRMESLEVVLEKADCSYNDEQKLEFAERKNGYYVDYLQELDDTAVLKDVIVTLQQLKERGILIGIGSASKNTPMILEKTGLKEYIDQVSCGLDTTKSKPDPEVFLIAAKKLNLPAEECLVVEDSAAGIVAAKAANMKSLGVGPEHQELGADYESYTLQSNVEWDYILQR
;
A
#
# COMPACT_ATOMS: atom_id res chain seq x y z
N LEU A 1 5.04 -12.77 -20.58
CA LEU A 1 6.01 -11.68 -20.52
C LEU A 1 5.43 -10.50 -19.73
N ILE A 2 6.08 -10.11 -18.65
CA ILE A 2 5.67 -8.96 -17.84
C ILE A 2 6.16 -7.67 -18.49
N ARG A 3 5.27 -6.73 -18.67
CA ARG A 3 5.52 -5.40 -19.28
C ARG A 3 5.26 -4.25 -18.31
N GLY A 4 4.53 -4.53 -17.21
CA GLY A 4 4.24 -3.57 -16.17
C GLY A 4 4.45 -4.16 -14.77
N VAL A 5 4.98 -3.36 -13.86
CA VAL A 5 5.07 -3.72 -12.44
C VAL A 5 4.25 -2.70 -11.65
N ILE A 6 3.29 -3.19 -10.89
CA ILE A 6 2.38 -2.39 -10.07
C ILE A 6 2.77 -2.59 -8.61
N PHE A 7 3.26 -1.54 -7.98
CA PHE A 7 3.69 -1.56 -6.59
C PHE A 7 2.58 -1.08 -5.66
N ASP A 8 2.37 -1.79 -4.56
CA ASP A 8 1.80 -1.13 -3.39
C ASP A 8 2.78 -0.05 -2.89
N LEU A 9 2.31 0.87 -2.07
CA LEU A 9 3.10 2.01 -1.60
C LEU A 9 3.66 1.77 -0.20
N ASP A 10 2.80 1.69 0.80
CA ASP A 10 3.21 1.54 2.21
C ASP A 10 3.74 0.13 2.50
N GLY A 11 4.95 0.05 3.03
CA GLY A 11 5.63 -1.21 3.32
C GLY A 11 6.35 -1.82 2.11
N VAL A 12 6.19 -1.26 0.91
CA VAL A 12 6.85 -1.70 -0.33
C VAL A 12 7.84 -0.66 -0.83
N LEU A 13 7.40 0.56 -1.09
CA LEU A 13 8.24 1.66 -1.58
C LEU A 13 8.63 2.64 -0.47
N VAL A 14 7.75 2.88 0.48
CA VAL A 14 7.97 3.81 1.59
C VAL A 14 7.54 3.19 2.92
N SER A 15 8.03 3.74 4.02
CA SER A 15 7.58 3.42 5.37
C SER A 15 6.84 4.60 5.98
N THR A 16 5.51 4.54 6.00
CA THR A 16 4.64 5.52 6.68
C THR A 16 3.83 4.88 7.82
N ASP A 17 4.11 3.63 8.14
CA ASP A 17 3.38 2.81 9.11
C ASP A 17 3.38 3.45 10.50
N GLU A 18 4.51 3.98 10.95
CA GLU A 18 4.62 4.70 12.23
C GLU A 18 3.75 5.98 12.26
N LEU A 19 3.58 6.67 11.14
CA LEU A 19 2.71 7.85 11.05
C LEU A 19 1.24 7.44 11.11
N HIS A 20 0.85 6.36 10.47
CA HIS A 20 -0.49 5.78 10.58
C HIS A 20 -0.79 5.37 12.02
N PHE A 21 0.12 4.63 12.64
CA PHE A 21 -0.02 4.21 14.05
C PHE A 21 -0.19 5.41 14.98
N LYS A 22 0.66 6.41 14.84
CA LYS A 22 0.61 7.64 15.64
C LYS A 22 -0.72 8.38 15.50
N ALA A 23 -1.25 8.47 14.28
CA ALA A 23 -2.52 9.13 14.01
C ALA A 23 -3.72 8.33 14.57
N TRP A 24 -3.76 7.01 14.40
CA TRP A 24 -4.80 6.15 14.97
C TRP A 24 -4.75 6.13 16.49
N LYS A 25 -3.56 6.08 17.08
CA LYS A 25 -3.39 6.12 18.53
C LYS A 25 -3.90 7.42 19.12
N LYS A 26 -3.62 8.55 18.48
CA LYS A 26 -4.13 9.86 18.91
C LYS A 26 -5.65 9.88 18.90
N LEU A 27 -6.29 9.42 17.82
CA LEU A 27 -7.75 9.31 17.77
C LEU A 27 -8.29 8.37 18.86
N ALA A 28 -7.68 7.20 19.03
CA ALA A 28 -8.09 6.22 20.04
C ALA A 28 -8.07 6.84 21.45
N GLU A 29 -7.02 7.54 21.81
CA GLU A 29 -6.87 8.22 23.12
C GLU A 29 -7.98 9.28 23.31
N GLU A 30 -8.32 10.06 22.29
CA GLU A 30 -9.42 11.02 22.33
C GLU A 30 -10.79 10.36 22.55
N LEU A 31 -10.95 9.12 22.08
CA LEU A 31 -12.17 8.31 22.28
C LEU A 31 -12.15 7.51 23.59
N GLY A 32 -11.14 7.71 24.45
CA GLY A 32 -10.99 6.97 25.69
C GLY A 32 -10.45 5.53 25.52
N ILE A 33 -9.92 5.20 24.35
CA ILE A 33 -9.33 3.89 24.04
C ILE A 33 -7.82 3.96 24.30
N HIS A 34 -7.35 3.42 25.43
CA HIS A 34 -5.95 3.52 25.86
C HIS A 34 -5.11 2.29 25.55
N ASN A 35 -5.71 1.26 24.97
CA ASN A 35 -5.07 -0.04 24.70
C ASN A 35 -4.95 -0.37 23.21
N PHE A 36 -4.94 0.65 22.34
CA PHE A 36 -4.64 0.49 20.93
C PHE A 36 -3.13 0.25 20.77
N THR A 37 -2.77 -0.87 20.13
CA THR A 37 -1.38 -1.37 20.06
C THR A 37 -0.83 -1.40 18.65
N LYS A 38 0.48 -1.67 18.52
CA LYS A 38 1.11 -1.89 17.22
C LYS A 38 0.60 -3.15 16.51
N GLU A 39 0.20 -4.17 17.27
CA GLU A 39 -0.44 -5.38 16.72
C GLU A 39 -1.79 -5.05 16.08
N ASP A 40 -2.58 -4.16 16.69
CA ASP A 40 -3.82 -3.66 16.08
C ASP A 40 -3.51 -2.92 14.77
N ASN A 41 -2.47 -2.09 14.77
CA ASN A 41 -2.04 -1.39 13.55
C ASN A 41 -1.61 -2.35 12.43
N GLN A 42 -1.01 -3.49 12.74
CA GLN A 42 -0.67 -4.50 11.73
C GLN A 42 -1.92 -5.02 11.00
N ARG A 43 -3.04 -5.16 11.69
CA ARG A 43 -4.33 -5.59 11.11
C ARG A 43 -4.93 -4.55 10.15
N GLN A 44 -4.46 -3.31 10.19
CA GLN A 44 -4.90 -2.22 9.31
C GLN A 44 -4.16 -2.17 7.99
N LYS A 45 -3.13 -2.99 7.80
CA LYS A 45 -2.33 -2.99 6.57
C LYS A 45 -3.17 -3.41 5.35
N GLY A 46 -3.08 -2.62 4.29
CA GLY A 46 -3.68 -2.92 3.00
C GLY A 46 -5.20 -2.75 2.93
N VAL A 47 -5.87 -2.38 4.04
CA VAL A 47 -7.32 -2.18 4.08
C VAL A 47 -7.69 -0.69 4.03
N SER A 48 -8.97 -0.41 3.81
CA SER A 48 -9.48 0.97 3.71
C SER A 48 -9.39 1.73 5.04
N ARG A 49 -9.50 3.05 4.96
CA ARG A 49 -9.56 3.92 6.15
C ARG A 49 -10.72 3.54 7.07
N MET A 50 -11.89 3.24 6.51
CA MET A 50 -13.06 2.88 7.32
C MET A 50 -12.92 1.52 7.99
N GLU A 51 -12.38 0.53 7.29
CA GLU A 51 -12.06 -0.78 7.88
C GLU A 51 -10.99 -0.65 8.98
N SER A 52 -9.99 0.20 8.77
CA SER A 52 -8.97 0.50 9.79
C SER A 52 -9.59 1.15 11.05
N LEU A 53 -10.58 2.02 10.87
CA LEU A 53 -11.31 2.61 12.00
C LEU A 53 -12.05 1.53 12.80
N GLU A 54 -12.68 0.56 12.14
CA GLU A 54 -13.38 -0.53 12.85
C GLU A 54 -12.43 -1.31 13.77
N VAL A 55 -11.19 -1.54 13.36
CA VAL A 55 -10.17 -2.18 14.22
C VAL A 55 -9.94 -1.38 15.51
N VAL A 56 -9.88 -0.05 15.42
CA VAL A 56 -9.76 0.81 16.62
C VAL A 56 -10.99 0.69 17.49
N LEU A 57 -12.18 0.75 16.89
CA LEU A 57 -13.47 0.78 17.60
C LEU A 57 -13.86 -0.55 18.24
N GLU A 58 -13.23 -1.67 17.86
CA GLU A 58 -13.38 -2.96 18.58
C GLU A 58 -13.07 -2.85 20.09
N LYS A 59 -12.24 -1.88 20.46
CA LYS A 59 -11.82 -1.63 21.84
C LYS A 59 -12.57 -0.49 22.53
N ALA A 60 -13.59 0.05 21.88
CA ALA A 60 -14.43 1.11 22.45
C ALA A 60 -15.46 0.54 23.43
N ASP A 61 -15.80 1.31 24.44
CA ASP A 61 -16.82 0.94 25.44
C ASP A 61 -18.26 1.21 24.97
N CYS A 62 -18.43 1.87 23.82
CA CYS A 62 -19.73 2.24 23.27
C CYS A 62 -19.74 2.07 21.75
N SER A 63 -20.95 2.10 21.18
CA SER A 63 -21.15 2.09 19.74
C SER A 63 -21.25 3.49 19.18
N TYR A 64 -20.86 3.65 17.94
CA TYR A 64 -20.92 4.90 17.19
C TYR A 64 -21.77 4.72 15.92
N ASN A 65 -22.49 5.75 15.52
CA ASN A 65 -23.24 5.76 14.27
C ASN A 65 -22.32 6.09 13.07
N ASP A 66 -22.83 5.95 11.85
CA ASP A 66 -22.06 6.14 10.63
C ASP A 66 -21.50 7.56 10.48
N GLU A 67 -22.27 8.58 10.89
CA GLU A 67 -21.85 9.99 10.85
C GLU A 67 -20.65 10.24 11.78
N GLN A 68 -20.70 9.70 13.00
CA GLN A 68 -19.58 9.77 13.96
C GLN A 68 -18.35 9.04 13.43
N LYS A 69 -18.53 7.86 12.83
CA LYS A 69 -17.42 7.10 12.23
C LYS A 69 -16.76 7.85 11.07
N LEU A 70 -17.54 8.49 10.21
CA LEU A 70 -17.01 9.35 9.15
C LEU A 70 -16.20 10.51 9.73
N GLU A 71 -16.69 11.18 10.74
CA GLU A 71 -15.99 12.28 11.41
C GLU A 71 -14.68 11.80 12.04
N PHE A 72 -14.67 10.65 12.70
CA PHE A 72 -13.44 10.06 13.29
C PHE A 72 -12.40 9.73 12.22
N ALA A 73 -12.82 9.13 11.11
CA ALA A 73 -11.95 8.82 9.99
C ALA A 73 -11.32 10.08 9.38
N GLU A 74 -12.10 11.15 9.21
CA GLU A 74 -11.61 12.45 8.73
C GLU A 74 -10.65 13.11 9.73
N ARG A 75 -10.97 13.07 11.02
CA ARG A 75 -10.13 13.62 12.09
C ARG A 75 -8.76 12.91 12.11
N LYS A 76 -8.76 11.57 12.10
CA LYS A 76 -7.52 10.78 12.00
C LYS A 76 -6.72 11.15 10.75
N ASN A 77 -7.39 11.30 9.61
CA ASN A 77 -6.71 11.68 8.38
C ASN A 77 -6.05 13.05 8.48
N GLY A 78 -6.69 14.01 9.15
CA GLY A 78 -6.10 15.32 9.46
C GLY A 78 -4.79 15.19 10.22
N TYR A 79 -4.75 14.35 11.27
CA TYR A 79 -3.51 14.08 12.02
C TYR A 79 -2.44 13.44 11.14
N TYR A 80 -2.83 12.48 10.34
CA TYR A 80 -1.90 11.81 9.43
C TYR A 80 -1.32 12.75 8.37
N VAL A 81 -2.15 13.61 7.77
CA VAL A 81 -1.70 14.62 6.80
C VAL A 81 -0.74 15.61 7.44
N ASP A 82 -0.99 16.04 8.69
CA ASP A 82 -0.08 16.91 9.43
C ASP A 82 1.29 16.23 9.63
N TYR A 83 1.31 14.95 9.99
CA TYR A 83 2.56 14.19 10.11
C TYR A 83 3.28 14.02 8.77
N LEU A 84 2.54 13.88 7.66
CA LEU A 84 3.11 13.79 6.31
C LEU A 84 3.82 15.06 5.86
N GLN A 85 3.57 16.22 6.48
CA GLN A 85 4.27 17.46 6.11
C GLN A 85 5.79 17.35 6.30
N GLU A 86 6.24 16.55 7.26
CA GLU A 86 7.65 16.28 7.55
C GLU A 86 8.25 15.14 6.69
N LEU A 87 7.46 14.51 5.83
CA LEU A 87 7.91 13.38 5.00
C LEU A 87 8.88 13.87 3.92
N ASP A 88 9.94 13.11 3.71
CA ASP A 88 10.95 13.35 2.69
C ASP A 88 11.47 12.01 2.09
N ASP A 89 12.54 12.05 1.32
CA ASP A 89 13.14 10.91 0.66
C ASP A 89 13.71 9.86 1.63
N THR A 90 13.94 10.21 2.90
CA THR A 90 14.39 9.25 3.93
C THR A 90 13.33 8.19 4.26
N ALA A 91 12.06 8.43 3.90
CA ALA A 91 11.00 7.44 4.04
C ALA A 91 11.04 6.33 2.97
N VAL A 92 11.80 6.52 1.89
CA VAL A 92 11.95 5.53 0.82
C VAL A 92 12.73 4.33 1.35
N LEU A 93 12.16 3.14 1.16
CA LEU A 93 12.78 1.90 1.63
C LEU A 93 14.04 1.54 0.84
N LYS A 94 14.89 0.73 1.47
CA LYS A 94 16.12 0.22 0.85
C LYS A 94 15.81 -0.47 -0.48
N ASP A 95 16.70 -0.32 -1.44
CA ASP A 95 16.68 -0.94 -2.77
C ASP A 95 15.58 -0.43 -3.72
N VAL A 96 14.70 0.48 -3.28
CA VAL A 96 13.58 0.98 -4.09
C VAL A 96 14.09 1.74 -5.31
N ILE A 97 14.90 2.77 -5.12
CA ILE A 97 15.35 3.62 -6.24
C ILE A 97 16.11 2.82 -7.29
N VAL A 98 17.04 1.97 -6.88
CA VAL A 98 17.81 1.14 -7.80
C VAL A 98 16.90 0.19 -8.57
N THR A 99 15.89 -0.38 -7.93
CA THR A 99 14.92 -1.27 -8.58
C THR A 99 14.08 -0.52 -9.62
N LEU A 100 13.53 0.66 -9.26
CA LEU A 100 12.74 1.44 -10.19
C LEU A 100 13.56 1.88 -11.42
N GLN A 101 14.81 2.29 -11.20
CA GLN A 101 15.74 2.64 -12.30
C GLN A 101 16.00 1.44 -13.22
N GLN A 102 16.31 0.28 -12.66
CA GLN A 102 16.56 -0.95 -13.44
C GLN A 102 15.33 -1.38 -14.25
N LEU A 103 14.12 -1.26 -13.69
CA LEU A 103 12.88 -1.57 -14.41
C LEU A 103 12.66 -0.59 -15.57
N LYS A 104 12.87 0.70 -15.36
CA LYS A 104 12.78 1.71 -16.43
C LYS A 104 13.80 1.46 -17.56
N GLU A 105 15.04 1.12 -17.23
CA GLU A 105 16.06 0.78 -18.22
C GLU A 105 15.67 -0.43 -19.07
N ARG A 106 14.89 -1.36 -18.52
CA ARG A 106 14.33 -2.52 -19.24
C ARG A 106 13.05 -2.19 -20.03
N GLY A 107 12.59 -0.95 -20.01
CA GLY A 107 11.36 -0.53 -20.67
C GLY A 107 10.07 -1.03 -19.97
N ILE A 108 10.16 -1.39 -18.72
CA ILE A 108 9.01 -1.83 -17.89
C ILE A 108 8.25 -0.60 -17.41
N LEU A 109 6.93 -0.60 -17.60
CA LEU A 109 6.05 0.44 -17.07
C LEU A 109 5.85 0.25 -15.56
N ILE A 110 5.84 1.36 -14.81
CA ILE A 110 5.74 1.35 -13.37
C ILE A 110 4.43 2.00 -12.94
N GLY A 111 3.58 1.21 -12.27
CA GLY A 111 2.33 1.66 -11.69
C GLY A 111 2.32 1.59 -10.17
N ILE A 112 1.42 2.35 -9.56
CA ILE A 112 1.08 2.25 -8.14
C ILE A 112 -0.34 1.70 -7.99
N GLY A 113 -0.54 0.79 -7.03
CA GLY A 113 -1.84 0.27 -6.61
C GLY A 113 -1.97 0.35 -5.09
N SER A 114 -2.35 1.50 -4.55
CA SER A 114 -2.39 1.78 -3.11
C SER A 114 -3.81 2.03 -2.61
N ALA A 115 -4.15 1.55 -1.40
CA ALA A 115 -5.41 1.88 -0.74
C ALA A 115 -5.47 3.33 -0.23
N SER A 116 -4.35 4.00 -0.09
CA SER A 116 -4.26 5.34 0.50
C SER A 116 -4.76 6.42 -0.45
N LYS A 117 -5.65 7.30 0.04
CA LYS A 117 -6.06 8.53 -0.64
C LYS A 117 -4.96 9.60 -0.66
N ASN A 118 -3.93 9.46 0.17
CA ASN A 118 -2.80 10.38 0.26
C ASN A 118 -1.62 9.97 -0.65
N THR A 119 -1.79 8.98 -1.49
CA THR A 119 -0.75 8.46 -2.39
C THR A 119 -0.07 9.55 -3.23
N PRO A 120 -0.79 10.49 -3.88
CA PRO A 120 -0.13 11.55 -4.67
C PRO A 120 0.81 12.41 -3.83
N MET A 121 0.41 12.80 -2.62
CA MET A 121 1.23 13.59 -1.71
C MET A 121 2.49 12.82 -1.29
N ILE A 122 2.36 11.55 -0.95
CA ILE A 122 3.49 10.70 -0.54
C ILE A 122 4.51 10.56 -1.66
N LEU A 123 4.05 10.31 -2.89
CA LEU A 123 4.93 10.19 -4.06
C LEU A 123 5.69 11.51 -4.34
N GLU A 124 5.03 12.64 -4.18
CA GLU A 124 5.65 13.95 -4.36
C GLU A 124 6.68 14.26 -3.26
N LYS A 125 6.30 14.08 -1.99
CA LYS A 125 7.17 14.34 -0.82
C LYS A 125 8.42 13.45 -0.78
N THR A 126 8.34 12.24 -1.28
CA THR A 126 9.45 11.28 -1.30
C THR A 126 10.29 11.33 -2.56
N GLY A 127 9.90 12.11 -3.58
CA GLY A 127 10.58 12.17 -4.87
C GLY A 127 10.33 10.97 -5.78
N LEU A 128 9.44 10.03 -5.39
CA LEU A 128 9.16 8.83 -6.18
C LEU A 128 8.33 9.10 -7.43
N LYS A 129 7.62 10.23 -7.48
CA LYS A 129 6.72 10.59 -8.60
C LYS A 129 7.41 10.52 -9.97
N GLU A 130 8.68 10.89 -10.05
CA GLU A 130 9.45 10.89 -11.31
C GLU A 130 9.67 9.49 -11.91
N TYR A 131 9.56 8.42 -11.10
CA TYR A 131 9.73 7.05 -11.55
C TYR A 131 8.42 6.39 -11.96
N ILE A 132 7.27 6.97 -11.61
CA ILE A 132 5.95 6.34 -11.72
C ILE A 132 5.24 6.79 -13.00
N ASP A 133 4.80 5.83 -13.81
CA ASP A 133 4.06 6.10 -15.04
C ASP A 133 2.56 6.31 -14.77
N GLN A 134 1.95 5.55 -13.86
CA GLN A 134 0.53 5.66 -13.52
C GLN A 134 0.25 5.36 -12.05
N VAL A 135 -0.79 5.99 -11.52
CA VAL A 135 -1.23 5.81 -10.12
C VAL A 135 -2.70 5.41 -10.09
N SER A 136 -2.98 4.31 -9.37
CA SER A 136 -4.30 3.93 -8.90
C SER A 136 -4.27 3.95 -7.37
N CYS A 137 -5.18 4.68 -6.75
CA CYS A 137 -5.18 4.83 -5.30
C CYS A 137 -6.60 4.91 -4.73
N GLY A 138 -6.72 5.16 -3.42
CA GLY A 138 -8.00 5.27 -2.74
C GLY A 138 -8.93 6.37 -3.27
N LEU A 139 -8.45 7.30 -4.09
CA LEU A 139 -9.27 8.30 -4.79
C LEU A 139 -9.95 7.72 -6.05
N ASP A 140 -9.40 6.64 -6.61
CA ASP A 140 -9.88 6.00 -7.85
C ASP A 140 -10.84 4.83 -7.58
N THR A 141 -10.80 4.26 -6.37
CA THR A 141 -11.47 3.00 -6.03
C THR A 141 -12.69 3.19 -5.13
N THR A 142 -13.67 2.30 -5.25
CA THR A 142 -14.81 2.17 -4.36
C THR A 142 -14.68 0.97 -3.40
N LYS A 143 -13.85 0.01 -3.76
CA LYS A 143 -13.58 -1.21 -2.99
C LYS A 143 -12.10 -1.29 -2.64
N SER A 144 -11.80 -1.75 -1.42
CA SER A 144 -10.45 -1.97 -0.94
C SER A 144 -9.98 -3.41 -1.14
N LYS A 145 -8.67 -3.63 -1.05
CA LYS A 145 -8.09 -4.97 -1.00
C LYS A 145 -8.77 -5.79 0.11
N PRO A 146 -9.13 -7.04 -0.12
CA PRO A 146 -8.68 -7.95 -1.18
C PRO A 146 -9.44 -7.86 -2.51
N ASP A 147 -10.33 -6.88 -2.71
CA ASP A 147 -10.94 -6.66 -4.03
C ASP A 147 -9.84 -6.25 -5.04
N PRO A 148 -9.87 -6.76 -6.28
CA PRO A 148 -8.84 -6.49 -7.28
C PRO A 148 -8.90 -5.10 -7.91
N GLU A 149 -9.91 -4.29 -7.59
CA GLU A 149 -10.23 -3.03 -8.30
C GLU A 149 -9.00 -2.10 -8.44
N VAL A 150 -8.22 -1.89 -7.38
CA VAL A 150 -7.07 -0.98 -7.42
C VAL A 150 -6.00 -1.42 -8.43
N PHE A 151 -5.75 -2.70 -8.56
CA PHE A 151 -4.77 -3.24 -9.49
C PHE A 151 -5.29 -3.29 -10.92
N LEU A 152 -6.58 -3.61 -11.12
CA LEU A 152 -7.22 -3.57 -12.43
C LEU A 152 -7.25 -2.15 -13.00
N ILE A 153 -7.52 -1.14 -12.17
CA ILE A 153 -7.45 0.28 -12.57
C ILE A 153 -6.01 0.66 -12.94
N ALA A 154 -5.01 0.24 -12.15
CA ALA A 154 -3.61 0.49 -12.46
C ALA A 154 -3.19 -0.09 -13.81
N ALA A 155 -3.51 -1.35 -14.08
CA ALA A 155 -3.22 -2.01 -15.35
C ALA A 155 -3.91 -1.30 -16.53
N LYS A 156 -5.18 -0.91 -16.36
CA LYS A 156 -5.92 -0.14 -17.38
C LYS A 156 -5.26 1.22 -17.66
N LYS A 157 -4.81 1.93 -16.64
CA LYS A 157 -4.11 3.21 -16.79
C LYS A 157 -2.75 3.03 -17.49
N LEU A 158 -2.05 1.92 -17.25
CA LEU A 158 -0.83 1.54 -17.95
C LEU A 158 -1.08 1.06 -19.40
N ASN A 159 -2.35 0.87 -19.77
CA ASN A 159 -2.76 0.29 -21.06
C ASN A 159 -2.16 -1.12 -21.29
N LEU A 160 -2.16 -1.94 -20.23
CA LEU A 160 -1.68 -3.31 -20.23
C LEU A 160 -2.79 -4.29 -19.83
N PRO A 161 -2.82 -5.50 -20.42
CA PRO A 161 -3.65 -6.59 -19.90
C PRO A 161 -3.11 -7.05 -18.54
N ALA A 162 -4.00 -7.58 -17.71
CA ALA A 162 -3.65 -7.98 -16.34
C ALA A 162 -2.53 -9.04 -16.30
N GLU A 163 -2.57 -10.00 -17.21
CA GLU A 163 -1.59 -11.07 -17.32
C GLU A 163 -0.17 -10.63 -17.72
N GLU A 164 -0.01 -9.40 -18.17
CA GLU A 164 1.28 -8.76 -18.45
C GLU A 164 1.76 -7.88 -17.28
N CYS A 165 1.04 -7.88 -16.16
CA CYS A 165 1.38 -7.12 -14.96
C CYS A 165 1.84 -8.01 -13.81
N LEU A 166 2.86 -7.56 -13.09
CA LEU A 166 3.29 -8.11 -11.82
C LEU A 166 2.91 -7.14 -10.69
N VAL A 167 2.28 -7.65 -9.64
CA VAL A 167 2.03 -6.87 -8.41
C VAL A 167 3.13 -7.11 -7.40
N VAL A 168 3.63 -6.07 -6.76
CA VAL A 168 4.55 -6.15 -5.62
C VAL A 168 3.85 -5.67 -4.36
N GLU A 169 3.79 -6.52 -3.34
CA GLU A 169 2.95 -6.35 -2.15
C GLU A 169 3.60 -6.86 -0.87
N ASP A 170 3.23 -6.26 0.27
CA ASP A 170 3.68 -6.70 1.60
C ASP A 170 2.53 -7.22 2.50
N SER A 171 1.30 -7.28 1.96
CA SER A 171 0.12 -7.71 2.71
C SER A 171 -0.58 -8.92 2.08
N ALA A 172 -1.18 -9.78 2.92
CA ALA A 172 -1.98 -10.90 2.47
C ALA A 172 -3.20 -10.44 1.64
N ALA A 173 -3.88 -9.37 2.06
CA ALA A 173 -5.01 -8.80 1.34
C ALA A 173 -4.62 -8.35 -0.07
N GLY A 174 -3.44 -7.73 -0.23
CA GLY A 174 -2.93 -7.30 -1.54
C GLY A 174 -2.55 -8.48 -2.45
N ILE A 175 -1.97 -9.54 -1.90
CA ILE A 175 -1.69 -10.76 -2.69
C ILE A 175 -2.99 -11.43 -3.16
N VAL A 176 -4.02 -11.49 -2.30
CA VAL A 176 -5.35 -11.99 -2.71
C VAL A 176 -5.93 -11.12 -3.82
N ALA A 177 -5.84 -9.79 -3.71
CA ALA A 177 -6.29 -8.86 -4.74
C ALA A 177 -5.55 -9.07 -6.08
N ALA A 178 -4.22 -9.27 -6.06
CA ALA A 178 -3.43 -9.55 -7.25
C ALA A 178 -3.89 -10.84 -7.95
N LYS A 179 -4.10 -11.90 -7.20
CA LYS A 179 -4.65 -13.18 -7.73
C LYS A 179 -6.03 -12.99 -8.33
N ALA A 180 -6.92 -12.27 -7.64
CA ALA A 180 -8.26 -11.99 -8.13
C ALA A 180 -8.24 -11.12 -9.41
N ALA A 181 -7.21 -10.30 -9.61
CA ALA A 181 -6.95 -9.54 -10.83
C ALA A 181 -6.32 -10.36 -11.97
N ASN A 182 -6.02 -11.63 -11.75
CA ASN A 182 -5.27 -12.49 -12.68
C ASN A 182 -3.86 -11.96 -12.98
N MET A 183 -3.21 -11.41 -11.96
CA MET A 183 -1.83 -10.90 -12.02
C MET A 183 -0.89 -11.80 -11.22
N LYS A 184 0.35 -11.94 -11.69
CA LYS A 184 1.43 -12.51 -10.89
C LYS A 184 1.77 -11.60 -9.73
N SER A 185 2.34 -12.15 -8.67
CA SER A 185 2.66 -11.40 -7.46
C SER A 185 4.05 -11.72 -6.91
N LEU A 186 4.72 -10.68 -6.39
CA LEU A 186 5.93 -10.74 -5.60
C LEU A 186 5.61 -10.23 -4.19
N GLY A 187 5.69 -11.11 -3.21
CA GLY A 187 5.54 -10.76 -1.80
C GLY A 187 6.87 -10.28 -1.24
N VAL A 188 6.87 -9.13 -0.55
CA VAL A 188 8.06 -8.53 0.07
C VAL A 188 7.86 -8.23 1.55
N GLY A 189 8.96 -7.97 2.25
CA GLY A 189 8.93 -7.58 3.67
C GLY A 189 9.15 -8.76 4.63
N PRO A 190 9.05 -8.49 5.95
CA PRO A 190 9.36 -9.49 6.98
C PRO A 190 8.54 -10.77 6.90
N GLU A 191 7.28 -10.66 6.46
CA GLU A 191 6.32 -11.77 6.40
C GLU A 191 6.18 -12.35 4.98
N HIS A 192 7.10 -12.03 4.07
CA HIS A 192 7.00 -12.41 2.64
C HIS A 192 6.69 -13.89 2.39
N GLN A 193 7.21 -14.80 3.22
CA GLN A 193 6.98 -16.25 3.09
C GLN A 193 5.56 -16.70 3.45
N GLU A 194 4.82 -15.88 4.20
CA GLU A 194 3.47 -16.19 4.67
C GLU A 194 2.37 -15.59 3.78
N LEU A 195 2.73 -14.72 2.83
CA LEU A 195 1.78 -14.01 1.99
C LEU A 195 1.14 -14.88 0.91
N GLY A 196 1.79 -15.97 0.53
CA GLY A 196 1.31 -16.88 -0.52
C GLY A 196 1.40 -16.29 -1.93
N ALA A 197 2.40 -15.43 -2.18
CA ALA A 197 2.68 -14.86 -3.49
C ALA A 197 3.31 -15.88 -4.45
N ASP A 198 3.36 -15.56 -5.75
CA ASP A 198 4.04 -16.40 -6.76
C ASP A 198 5.57 -16.37 -6.57
N TYR A 199 6.10 -15.22 -6.14
CA TYR A 199 7.52 -14.99 -5.84
C TYR A 199 7.64 -14.32 -4.46
N GLU A 200 8.76 -14.50 -3.79
CA GLU A 200 8.98 -14.05 -2.43
C GLU A 200 10.37 -13.46 -2.26
N SER A 201 10.46 -12.34 -1.52
CA SER A 201 11.75 -11.74 -1.16
C SER A 201 11.61 -10.82 0.06
N TYR A 202 12.66 -10.72 0.86
CA TYR A 202 12.68 -9.79 1.98
C TYR A 202 12.72 -8.32 1.52
N THR A 203 13.55 -8.00 0.51
CA THR A 203 13.60 -6.67 -0.14
C THR A 203 13.40 -6.81 -1.65
N LEU A 204 13.33 -5.69 -2.37
CA LEU A 204 13.21 -5.69 -3.83
C LEU A 204 14.45 -6.25 -4.57
N GLN A 205 15.55 -6.50 -3.85
CA GLN A 205 16.82 -6.96 -4.44
C GLN A 205 17.41 -8.20 -3.78
N SER A 206 16.99 -8.58 -2.56
CA SER A 206 17.72 -9.58 -1.76
C SER A 206 17.72 -10.98 -2.37
N ASN A 207 16.65 -11.42 -3.01
CA ASN A 207 16.55 -12.72 -3.69
C ASN A 207 15.65 -12.64 -4.92
N VAL A 208 15.59 -11.48 -5.57
CA VAL A 208 14.72 -11.27 -6.73
C VAL A 208 15.52 -11.40 -8.01
N GLU A 209 15.22 -12.43 -8.78
CA GLU A 209 15.75 -12.60 -10.13
C GLU A 209 14.82 -11.87 -11.13
N TRP A 210 14.92 -10.55 -11.21
CA TRP A 210 14.04 -9.71 -12.04
C TRP A 210 13.99 -10.18 -13.49
N ASP A 211 15.13 -10.55 -14.10
CA ASP A 211 15.15 -11.00 -15.49
C ASP A 211 14.35 -12.29 -15.69
N TYR A 212 14.37 -13.21 -14.72
CA TYR A 212 13.55 -14.42 -14.74
C TYR A 212 12.06 -14.11 -14.60
N ILE A 213 11.70 -13.25 -13.64
CA ILE A 213 10.29 -12.90 -13.36
C ILE A 213 9.67 -12.18 -14.56
N LEU A 214 10.40 -11.23 -15.17
CA LEU A 214 9.89 -10.41 -16.27
C LEU A 214 9.68 -11.20 -17.56
N GLN A 215 10.37 -12.33 -17.73
CA GLN A 215 10.24 -13.19 -18.93
C GLN A 215 9.09 -14.20 -18.84
N ARG A 216 8.44 -14.35 -17.71
CA ARG A 216 7.33 -15.30 -17.47
C ARG A 216 5.99 -14.62 -17.65
#